data_ee5da33c798a68686316aa4e5d2ac264
#
_entry.id   ee5da33c798a68686316aa4e5d2ac264
#
_cell.length_a   1.000
_cell.length_b   1.000
_cell.length_c   1.000
_cell.angle_alpha   90.00
_cell.angle_beta   90.00
_cell.angle_gamma   90.00
#
_symmetry.space_group_name_H-M   'P 1'
#
loop_
_entity.id
_entity.type
_entity.pdbx_description
1 polymer ?
#
loop_
_entity_poly.entity_id
_entity_poly.type
_entity_poly.pdbx_seq_one_letter_code
_entity_poly.pdbx_strand_id
1 'polypeptide(L)'
;MNKAAPYDYFYTKVMDLSVWICTNILRFGKYENGSIIKFAAALENSNVLDYGCNTGRQASNVNQAYGYNVMGADINPAAISVAQRKGIPAELITPKLFEKYKLSFDIIINSHVLEHVDDPKDFLVNIRGLLKEDGTFVIAIPQERIRGDITLLQILYFLSRLKFENPHKHKFSKDQLFTLLKEAGFVPQDYIFCNLLPPFLTKYLLYLTSRSLVVKCTKN
;
A
#
# COMPACT_ATOMS: atom_id res chain seq x y z
N MET A 1 25.24 8.81 1.84
CA MET A 1 24.70 8.77 3.21
C MET A 1 23.19 8.79 3.10
N ASN A 2 22.52 7.62 3.24
CA ASN A 2 21.06 7.53 3.27
C ASN A 2 20.56 8.31 4.49
N LYS A 3 19.92 9.45 4.26
CA LYS A 3 19.11 10.10 5.28
C LYS A 3 17.94 9.14 5.55
N ALA A 4 17.99 8.43 6.68
CA ALA A 4 16.86 7.64 7.13
C ALA A 4 15.63 8.54 7.13
N ALA A 5 14.60 8.11 6.44
CA ALA A 5 13.31 8.80 6.46
C ALA A 5 12.88 8.99 7.93
N PRO A 6 12.14 10.07 8.29
CA PRO A 6 11.78 10.41 9.66
C PRO A 6 10.73 9.45 10.25
N TYR A 7 10.89 8.15 10.05
CA TYR A 7 10.00 7.10 10.54
C TYR A 7 10.33 6.75 11.98
N ASP A 8 10.22 7.73 12.89
CA ASP A 8 10.30 7.46 14.31
C ASP A 8 8.99 6.90 14.87
N TYR A 9 9.03 6.46 16.13
CA TYR A 9 7.85 5.92 16.82
C TYR A 9 6.69 6.93 16.86
N PHE A 10 7.00 8.21 17.03
CA PHE A 10 5.98 9.26 17.12
C PHE A 10 5.30 9.48 15.76
N TYR A 11 6.08 9.50 14.65
CA TYR A 11 5.54 9.54 13.29
C TYR A 11 4.59 8.38 13.02
N THR A 12 4.99 7.16 13.41
CA THR A 12 4.15 5.96 13.25
C THR A 12 2.81 6.11 13.97
N LYS A 13 2.80 6.67 15.19
CA LYS A 13 1.56 6.93 15.95
C LYS A 13 0.68 8.01 15.30
N VAL A 14 1.28 9.08 14.78
CA VAL A 14 0.55 10.13 14.05
C VAL A 14 -0.08 9.56 12.78
N MET A 15 0.65 8.71 12.05
CA MET A 15 0.12 8.02 10.87
C MET A 15 -1.03 7.08 11.21
N ASP A 16 -0.88 6.23 12.24
CA ASP A 16 -1.95 5.34 12.70
C ASP A 16 -3.22 6.11 13.07
N LEU A 17 -3.07 7.19 13.82
CA LEU A 17 -4.21 8.04 14.20
C LEU A 17 -4.86 8.71 12.98
N SER A 18 -4.06 9.24 12.05
CA SER A 18 -4.55 9.84 10.80
C SER A 18 -5.34 8.84 9.99
N VAL A 19 -4.80 7.64 9.79
CA VAL A 19 -5.45 6.56 9.06
C VAL A 19 -6.73 6.13 9.77
N TRP A 20 -6.72 6.03 11.11
CA TRP A 20 -7.91 5.68 11.89
C TRP A 20 -9.03 6.71 11.70
N ILE A 21 -8.71 8.02 11.79
CA ILE A 21 -9.66 9.12 11.55
C ILE A 21 -10.22 9.03 10.11
N CYS A 22 -9.35 8.92 9.12
CA CYS A 22 -9.76 8.81 7.71
C CYS A 22 -10.65 7.58 7.44
N THR A 23 -10.41 6.47 8.13
CA THR A 23 -11.16 5.24 7.94
C THR A 23 -12.48 5.22 8.71
N ASN A 24 -12.48 5.64 9.98
CA ASN A 24 -13.61 5.43 10.88
C ASN A 24 -14.53 6.65 10.99
N ILE A 25 -13.97 7.87 10.93
CA ILE A 25 -14.74 9.10 11.03
C ILE A 25 -15.13 9.60 9.64
N LEU A 26 -14.14 9.81 8.77
CA LEU A 26 -14.34 10.35 7.42
C LEU A 26 -14.73 9.29 6.39
N ARG A 27 -14.63 8.02 6.72
CA ARG A 27 -14.96 6.83 5.91
C ARG A 27 -14.22 6.70 4.57
N PHE A 28 -13.20 7.51 4.32
CA PHE A 28 -12.47 7.51 3.04
C PHE A 28 -11.71 6.20 2.78
N GLY A 29 -11.15 5.60 3.83
CA GLY A 29 -10.40 4.37 3.71
C GLY A 29 -11.26 3.10 3.51
N LYS A 30 -12.59 3.15 3.72
CA LYS A 30 -13.44 1.96 3.61
C LYS A 30 -13.56 1.46 2.18
N TYR A 31 -13.70 2.36 1.21
CA TYR A 31 -13.83 1.97 -0.20
C TYR A 31 -12.53 1.40 -0.76
N GLU A 32 -11.40 2.02 -0.44
CA GLU A 32 -10.09 1.53 -0.83
C GLU A 32 -9.80 0.17 -0.21
N ASN A 33 -9.97 0.05 1.10
CA ASN A 33 -9.78 -1.20 1.81
C ASN A 33 -10.70 -2.32 1.26
N GLY A 34 -11.98 -2.03 1.02
CA GLY A 34 -12.91 -2.97 0.40
C GLY A 34 -12.50 -3.39 -1.02
N SER A 35 -11.92 -2.47 -1.81
CA SER A 35 -11.41 -2.76 -3.14
C SER A 35 -10.16 -3.63 -3.09
N ILE A 36 -9.23 -3.34 -2.18
CA ILE A 36 -8.04 -4.17 -1.95
C ILE A 36 -8.45 -5.58 -1.52
N ILE A 37 -9.36 -5.71 -0.54
CA ILE A 37 -9.88 -7.00 -0.08
C ILE A 37 -10.52 -7.76 -1.26
N LYS A 38 -11.39 -7.11 -2.02
CA LYS A 38 -12.04 -7.73 -3.20
C LYS A 38 -11.02 -8.26 -4.21
N PHE A 39 -9.98 -7.49 -4.50
CA PHE A 39 -8.94 -7.89 -5.47
C PHE A 39 -7.97 -8.94 -4.91
N ALA A 40 -7.82 -9.01 -3.59
CA ALA A 40 -7.04 -10.03 -2.90
C ALA A 40 -7.81 -11.35 -2.70
N ALA A 41 -9.03 -11.49 -3.25
CA ALA A 41 -9.76 -12.75 -3.19
C ALA A 41 -9.04 -13.82 -4.02
N ALA A 42 -8.74 -14.96 -3.40
CA ALA A 42 -8.08 -16.12 -3.99
C ALA A 42 -8.61 -17.42 -3.35
N LEU A 43 -7.90 -18.51 -3.57
CA LEU A 43 -8.23 -19.82 -2.97
C LEU A 43 -7.99 -19.80 -1.45
N GLU A 44 -8.69 -20.68 -0.74
CA GLU A 44 -8.46 -20.92 0.70
C GLU A 44 -6.99 -21.26 0.98
N ASN A 45 -6.51 -20.87 2.16
CA ASN A 45 -5.13 -21.08 2.60
C ASN A 45 -4.06 -20.36 1.78
N SER A 46 -4.42 -19.30 1.02
CA SER A 46 -3.44 -18.48 0.30
C SER A 46 -2.43 -17.83 1.22
N ASN A 47 -1.15 -17.81 0.80
CA ASN A 47 -0.08 -17.06 1.45
C ASN A 47 -0.09 -15.63 0.92
N VAL A 48 -0.30 -14.67 1.79
CA VAL A 48 -0.43 -13.25 1.44
C VAL A 48 0.70 -12.44 2.07
N LEU A 49 1.33 -11.58 1.28
CA LEU A 49 2.27 -10.57 1.76
C LEU A 49 1.65 -9.18 1.67
N ASP A 50 1.58 -8.49 2.79
CA ASP A 50 1.32 -7.04 2.85
C ASP A 50 2.69 -6.32 2.84
N TYR A 51 3.14 -5.87 1.66
CA TYR A 51 4.45 -5.24 1.47
C TYR A 51 4.36 -3.72 1.69
N GLY A 52 5.03 -3.22 2.70
CA GLY A 52 4.84 -1.87 3.26
C GLY A 52 3.70 -1.86 4.27
N CYS A 53 3.62 -2.90 5.11
CA CYS A 53 2.47 -3.15 5.98
C CYS A 53 2.27 -2.12 7.09
N ASN A 54 3.26 -1.24 7.35
CA ASN A 54 3.27 -0.35 8.48
C ASN A 54 2.92 -1.13 9.77
N THR A 55 1.89 -0.75 10.51
CA THR A 55 1.47 -1.40 11.77
C THR A 55 0.51 -2.59 11.56
N GLY A 56 0.46 -3.18 10.35
CA GLY A 56 -0.26 -4.42 10.03
C GLY A 56 -1.76 -4.27 9.84
N ARG A 57 -2.28 -3.06 9.60
CA ARG A 57 -3.72 -2.83 9.47
C ARG A 57 -4.31 -3.55 8.26
N GLN A 58 -3.67 -3.45 7.08
CA GLN A 58 -4.17 -4.08 5.86
C GLN A 58 -4.06 -5.60 5.95
N ALA A 59 -2.95 -6.11 6.47
CA ALA A 59 -2.77 -7.53 6.77
C ALA A 59 -3.88 -8.08 7.67
N SER A 60 -4.22 -7.36 8.76
CA SER A 60 -5.33 -7.72 9.65
C SER A 60 -6.68 -7.77 8.92
N ASN A 61 -6.97 -6.76 8.09
CA ASN A 61 -8.24 -6.70 7.37
C ASN A 61 -8.42 -7.87 6.39
N VAL A 62 -7.35 -8.25 5.68
CA VAL A 62 -7.36 -9.39 4.74
C VAL A 62 -7.49 -10.72 5.49
N ASN A 63 -6.76 -10.87 6.59
CA ASN A 63 -6.88 -12.05 7.44
C ASN A 63 -8.31 -12.21 7.98
N GLN A 64 -8.92 -11.12 8.47
CA GLN A 64 -10.30 -11.14 8.96
C GLN A 64 -11.34 -11.47 7.86
N ALA A 65 -11.07 -11.04 6.64
CA ALA A 65 -12.00 -11.27 5.53
C ALA A 65 -11.97 -12.71 4.99
N TYR A 66 -10.81 -13.35 4.99
CA TYR A 66 -10.62 -14.61 4.28
C TYR A 66 -9.92 -15.71 5.10
N GLY A 67 -9.39 -15.42 6.27
CA GLY A 67 -8.62 -16.39 7.08
C GLY A 67 -7.29 -16.82 6.46
N TYR A 68 -6.71 -16.00 5.55
CA TYR A 68 -5.46 -16.33 4.86
C TYR A 68 -4.24 -16.26 5.80
N ASN A 69 -3.17 -16.96 5.41
CA ASN A 69 -1.85 -16.83 6.04
C ASN A 69 -1.23 -15.49 5.62
N VAL A 70 -1.50 -14.42 6.37
CA VAL A 70 -1.03 -13.07 6.04
C VAL A 70 0.22 -12.73 6.83
N MET A 71 1.27 -12.32 6.11
CA MET A 71 2.51 -11.77 6.66
C MET A 71 2.66 -10.31 6.24
N GLY A 72 3.15 -9.47 7.13
CA GLY A 72 3.55 -8.10 6.83
C GLY A 72 5.05 -7.98 6.58
N ALA A 73 5.46 -7.03 5.74
CA ALA A 73 6.86 -6.62 5.64
C ALA A 73 6.95 -5.09 5.55
N ASP A 74 7.90 -4.50 6.28
CA ASP A 74 8.13 -3.04 6.26
C ASP A 74 9.60 -2.70 6.49
N ILE A 75 10.04 -1.52 6.06
CA ILE A 75 11.39 -1.00 6.32
C ILE A 75 11.53 -0.40 7.72
N ASN A 76 10.43 -0.11 8.40
CA ASN A 76 10.38 0.55 9.69
C ASN A 76 10.31 -0.46 10.85
N PRO A 77 11.40 -0.66 11.63
CA PRO A 77 11.40 -1.64 12.72
C PRO A 77 10.41 -1.30 13.84
N ALA A 78 10.08 -0.02 14.05
CA ALA A 78 9.08 0.38 15.03
C ALA A 78 7.67 -0.05 14.60
N ALA A 79 7.35 0.09 13.30
CA ALA A 79 6.09 -0.37 12.72
C ALA A 79 5.95 -1.90 12.81
N ILE A 80 6.99 -2.64 12.45
CA ILE A 80 7.06 -4.11 12.59
C ILE A 80 6.78 -4.53 14.03
N SER A 81 7.43 -3.90 15.01
CA SER A 81 7.19 -4.21 16.44
C SER A 81 5.74 -3.97 16.85
N VAL A 82 5.06 -2.96 16.29
CA VAL A 82 3.62 -2.71 16.52
C VAL A 82 2.76 -3.78 15.86
N ALA A 83 3.04 -4.14 14.62
CA ALA A 83 2.30 -5.20 13.89
C ALA A 83 2.38 -6.53 14.63
N GLN A 84 3.59 -6.93 15.08
CA GLN A 84 3.81 -8.16 15.83
C GLN A 84 3.04 -8.18 17.16
N ARG A 85 3.00 -7.06 17.90
CA ARG A 85 2.18 -6.94 19.11
C ARG A 85 0.68 -7.06 18.88
N LYS A 86 0.22 -6.76 17.68
CA LYS A 86 -1.18 -6.97 17.24
C LYS A 86 -1.44 -8.40 16.75
N GLY A 87 -0.46 -9.30 16.85
CA GLY A 87 -0.59 -10.69 16.40
C GLY A 87 -0.41 -10.90 14.89
N ILE A 88 0.08 -9.90 14.16
CA ILE A 88 0.38 -10.03 12.73
C ILE A 88 1.83 -10.49 12.58
N PRO A 89 2.10 -11.65 11.96
CA PRO A 89 3.45 -12.03 11.55
C PRO A 89 4.05 -10.94 10.67
N ALA A 90 5.20 -10.39 11.04
CA ALA A 90 5.81 -9.31 10.27
C ALA A 90 7.33 -9.35 10.35
N GLU A 91 8.00 -9.04 9.23
CA GLU A 91 9.46 -9.05 9.11
C GLU A 91 9.97 -7.73 8.51
N LEU A 92 11.21 -7.38 8.88
CA LEU A 92 11.90 -6.22 8.31
C LEU A 92 12.31 -6.50 6.86
N ILE A 93 12.05 -5.58 5.96
CA ILE A 93 12.50 -5.68 4.57
C ILE A 93 14.03 -5.56 4.53
N THR A 94 14.68 -6.63 4.12
CA THR A 94 16.13 -6.74 3.94
C THR A 94 16.42 -7.57 2.69
N PRO A 95 17.64 -7.55 2.14
CA PRO A 95 18.00 -8.43 1.01
C PRO A 95 17.70 -9.91 1.28
N LYS A 96 17.87 -10.38 2.51
CA LYS A 96 17.57 -11.77 2.92
C LYS A 96 16.07 -12.12 2.79
N LEU A 97 15.17 -11.16 2.90
CA LEU A 97 13.73 -11.39 2.73
C LEU A 97 13.42 -11.87 1.31
N PHE A 98 14.06 -11.27 0.30
CA PHE A 98 13.85 -11.63 -1.10
C PHE A 98 14.39 -13.03 -1.43
N GLU A 99 15.50 -13.42 -0.83
CA GLU A 99 16.05 -14.78 -0.97
C GLU A 99 15.16 -15.81 -0.28
N LYS A 100 14.72 -15.51 0.95
CA LYS A 100 13.90 -16.39 1.80
C LYS A 100 12.53 -16.68 1.19
N TYR A 101 11.90 -15.68 0.58
CA TYR A 101 10.51 -15.74 0.12
C TYR A 101 10.35 -15.68 -1.40
N LYS A 102 11.40 -16.06 -2.16
CA LYS A 102 11.31 -16.15 -3.61
C LYS A 102 10.14 -17.05 -4.04
N LEU A 103 9.26 -16.55 -4.90
CA LEU A 103 8.08 -17.25 -5.43
C LEU A 103 7.20 -17.92 -4.35
N SER A 104 7.03 -17.26 -3.20
CA SER A 104 6.37 -17.86 -2.04
C SER A 104 4.93 -17.41 -1.83
N PHE A 105 4.54 -16.26 -2.38
CA PHE A 105 3.24 -15.67 -2.12
C PHE A 105 2.26 -15.88 -3.28
N ASP A 106 1.04 -16.26 -2.92
CA ASP A 106 -0.10 -16.34 -3.85
C ASP A 106 -0.65 -14.95 -4.14
N ILE A 107 -0.56 -14.05 -3.14
CA ILE A 107 -1.02 -12.67 -3.25
C ILE A 107 0.02 -11.75 -2.61
N ILE A 108 0.34 -10.67 -3.31
CA ILE A 108 1.08 -9.54 -2.72
C ILE A 108 0.21 -8.29 -2.78
N ILE A 109 0.09 -7.61 -1.65
CA ILE A 109 -0.59 -6.32 -1.53
C ILE A 109 0.48 -5.25 -1.29
N ASN A 110 0.37 -4.15 -2.02
CA ASN A 110 1.21 -2.98 -1.84
C ASN A 110 0.32 -1.73 -1.85
N SER A 111 0.19 -1.08 -0.72
CA SER A 111 -0.70 0.06 -0.56
C SER A 111 0.08 1.29 -0.11
N HIS A 112 0.10 2.33 -0.95
CA HIS A 112 0.76 3.61 -0.68
C HIS A 112 2.26 3.47 -0.34
N VAL A 113 3.01 2.74 -1.17
CA VAL A 113 4.47 2.56 -1.03
C VAL A 113 5.21 2.99 -2.30
N LEU A 114 4.67 2.67 -3.49
CA LEU A 114 5.35 2.88 -4.77
C LEU A 114 5.74 4.36 -4.98
N GLU A 115 4.96 5.30 -4.47
CA GLU A 115 5.22 6.73 -4.56
C GLU A 115 6.41 7.22 -3.72
N HIS A 116 6.89 6.39 -2.78
CA HIS A 116 7.98 6.72 -1.86
C HIS A 116 9.34 6.12 -2.26
N VAL A 117 9.37 5.14 -3.16
CA VAL A 117 10.61 4.44 -3.53
C VAL A 117 11.48 5.28 -4.46
N ASP A 118 12.80 4.99 -4.50
CA ASP A 118 13.74 5.70 -5.37
C ASP A 118 13.59 5.24 -6.83
N ASP A 119 13.54 3.94 -7.06
CA ASP A 119 13.35 3.33 -8.38
C ASP A 119 12.07 2.46 -8.38
N PRO A 120 10.96 2.99 -8.91
CA PRO A 120 9.69 2.26 -8.98
C PRO A 120 9.73 1.00 -9.84
N LYS A 121 10.58 0.97 -10.88
CA LYS A 121 10.69 -0.20 -11.76
C LYS A 121 11.43 -1.34 -11.07
N ASP A 122 12.58 -1.06 -10.48
CA ASP A 122 13.35 -2.05 -9.71
C ASP A 122 12.53 -2.58 -8.53
N PHE A 123 11.82 -1.69 -7.84
CA PHE A 123 10.88 -2.08 -6.78
C PHE A 123 9.84 -3.12 -7.27
N LEU A 124 9.17 -2.87 -8.41
CA LEU A 124 8.18 -3.79 -8.95
C LEU A 124 8.78 -5.12 -9.42
N VAL A 125 9.99 -5.11 -9.99
CA VAL A 125 10.72 -6.34 -10.36
C VAL A 125 11.02 -7.17 -9.11
N ASN A 126 11.43 -6.54 -8.02
CA ASN A 126 11.66 -7.22 -6.74
C ASN A 126 10.36 -7.82 -6.17
N ILE A 127 9.24 -7.10 -6.20
CA ILE A 127 7.92 -7.63 -5.82
C ILE A 127 7.55 -8.85 -6.69
N ARG A 128 7.79 -8.77 -8.00
CA ARG A 128 7.52 -9.88 -8.93
C ARG A 128 8.31 -11.13 -8.56
N GLY A 129 9.54 -10.98 -8.05
CA GLY A 129 10.38 -12.09 -7.61
C GLY A 129 9.83 -12.85 -6.38
N LEU A 130 9.03 -12.19 -5.54
CA LEU A 130 8.38 -12.80 -4.37
C LEU A 130 7.07 -13.51 -4.73
N LEU A 131 6.40 -13.08 -5.81
CA LEU A 131 5.10 -13.58 -6.23
C LEU A 131 5.24 -14.90 -7.00
N LYS A 132 4.38 -15.90 -6.73
CA LYS A 132 4.27 -17.14 -7.53
C LYS A 132 3.91 -16.83 -8.98
N GLU A 133 4.08 -17.79 -9.89
CA GLU A 133 3.83 -17.58 -11.32
C GLU A 133 2.36 -17.26 -11.63
N ASP A 134 1.44 -17.90 -10.95
CA ASP A 134 -0.01 -17.70 -11.04
C ASP A 134 -0.55 -16.70 -9.98
N GLY A 135 0.37 -16.02 -9.29
CA GLY A 135 0.03 -15.12 -8.19
C GLY A 135 -0.63 -13.81 -8.62
N THR A 136 -1.34 -13.20 -7.69
CA THR A 136 -2.01 -11.92 -7.84
C THR A 136 -1.25 -10.80 -7.13
N PHE A 137 -0.98 -9.72 -7.83
CA PHE A 137 -0.46 -8.48 -7.26
C PHE A 137 -1.55 -7.41 -7.18
N VAL A 138 -1.80 -6.89 -5.99
CA VAL A 138 -2.76 -5.79 -5.75
C VAL A 138 -1.99 -4.56 -5.31
N ILE A 139 -2.04 -3.52 -6.11
CA ILE A 139 -1.37 -2.26 -5.81
C ILE A 139 -2.38 -1.12 -5.67
N ALA A 140 -2.22 -0.32 -4.62
CA ALA A 140 -2.98 0.92 -4.41
C ALA A 140 -2.01 2.10 -4.38
N ILE A 141 -2.30 3.12 -5.19
CA ILE A 141 -1.55 4.38 -5.24
C ILE A 141 -2.46 5.59 -5.04
N PRO A 142 -1.96 6.68 -4.44
CA PRO A 142 -2.73 7.90 -4.34
C PRO A 142 -2.94 8.55 -5.72
N GLN A 143 -4.10 9.15 -5.93
CA GLN A 143 -4.39 9.98 -7.10
C GLN A 143 -4.19 11.45 -6.74
N GLU A 144 -2.94 11.88 -6.74
CA GLU A 144 -2.58 13.25 -6.36
C GLU A 144 -2.80 14.23 -7.51
N ARG A 145 -3.75 15.13 -7.37
CA ARG A 145 -3.98 16.23 -8.31
C ARG A 145 -3.45 17.56 -7.80
N ILE A 146 -3.60 17.79 -6.51
CA ILE A 146 -3.14 18.99 -5.84
C ILE A 146 -2.40 18.51 -4.58
N ARG A 147 -1.09 18.42 -4.64
CA ARG A 147 -0.18 18.11 -3.52
C ARG A 147 -0.70 17.14 -2.45
N GLY A 148 -0.12 15.98 -2.43
CA GLY A 148 0.02 15.02 -1.33
C GLY A 148 -1.18 14.87 -0.40
N ASP A 149 -1.65 13.65 -0.25
CA ASP A 149 -2.63 13.29 0.80
C ASP A 149 -2.06 13.49 2.22
N ILE A 150 -1.47 14.68 2.46
CA ILE A 150 -0.96 15.06 3.78
C ILE A 150 -2.18 15.44 4.62
N THR A 151 -2.49 14.61 5.62
CA THR A 151 -3.54 14.93 6.58
C THR A 151 -3.14 16.15 7.42
N LEU A 152 -4.13 16.84 7.97
CA LEU A 152 -3.87 17.98 8.86
C LEU A 152 -2.91 17.62 10.01
N LEU A 153 -3.01 16.42 10.54
CA LEU A 153 -2.11 15.91 11.60
C LEU A 153 -0.66 15.75 11.11
N GLN A 154 -0.46 15.32 9.88
CA GLN A 154 0.88 15.26 9.27
C GLN A 154 1.43 16.67 9.04
N ILE A 155 0.60 17.60 8.57
CA ILE A 155 1.00 19.01 8.43
C ILE A 155 1.47 19.57 9.78
N LEU A 156 0.70 19.38 10.84
CA LEU A 156 1.06 19.81 12.19
C LEU A 156 2.35 19.13 12.68
N TYR A 157 2.52 17.85 12.39
CA TYR A 157 3.76 17.14 12.72
C TYR A 157 4.98 17.72 11.99
N PHE A 158 4.89 17.98 10.68
CA PHE A 158 5.98 18.56 9.89
C PHE A 158 6.26 20.02 10.30
N LEU A 159 5.22 20.80 10.61
CA LEU A 159 5.35 22.14 11.16
C LEU A 159 6.12 22.14 12.50
N SER A 160 5.80 21.21 13.40
CA SER A 160 6.49 21.08 14.70
C SER A 160 7.98 20.75 14.56
N ARG A 161 8.38 20.16 13.43
CA ARG A 161 9.76 19.79 13.12
C ARG A 161 10.47 20.77 12.20
N LEU A 162 9.79 21.84 11.73
CA LEU A 162 10.29 22.80 10.72
C LEU A 162 10.82 22.10 9.43
N LYS A 163 10.26 20.94 9.09
CA LYS A 163 10.61 20.16 7.91
C LYS A 163 9.38 20.01 7.02
N PHE A 164 9.43 20.64 5.85
CA PHE A 164 8.39 20.55 4.82
C PHE A 164 8.90 19.74 3.63
N GLU A 165 9.18 18.48 3.85
CA GLU A 165 9.51 17.57 2.74
C GLU A 165 8.25 16.82 2.31
N ASN A 166 7.91 16.89 1.02
CA ASN A 166 6.88 16.02 0.46
C ASN A 166 7.45 14.59 0.48
N PRO A 167 6.86 13.64 1.21
CA PRO A 167 7.36 12.27 1.27
C PRO A 167 7.18 11.52 -0.06
N HIS A 168 6.30 12.01 -0.96
CA HIS A 168 6.05 11.38 -2.25
C HIS A 168 7.10 11.85 -3.26
N LYS A 169 7.92 10.91 -3.71
CA LYS A 169 8.95 11.12 -4.74
C LYS A 169 8.35 11.07 -6.13
N HIS A 170 7.33 10.24 -6.31
CA HIS A 170 6.68 10.00 -7.59
C HIS A 170 5.18 10.24 -7.52
N LYS A 171 4.63 10.61 -8.68
CA LYS A 171 3.19 10.73 -8.92
C LYS A 171 2.88 9.94 -10.17
N PHE A 172 1.84 9.13 -10.12
CA PHE A 172 1.46 8.28 -11.25
C PHE A 172 0.02 8.56 -11.67
N SER A 173 -0.17 8.88 -12.95
CA SER A 173 -1.48 8.69 -13.57
C SER A 173 -1.75 7.19 -13.78
N LYS A 174 -3.01 6.83 -14.06
CA LYS A 174 -3.34 5.43 -14.39
C LYS A 174 -2.48 4.89 -15.53
N ASP A 175 -2.32 5.64 -16.60
CA ASP A 175 -1.59 5.18 -17.79
C ASP A 175 -0.09 5.04 -17.53
N GLN A 176 0.50 5.95 -16.75
CA GLN A 176 1.89 5.84 -16.30
C GLN A 176 2.10 4.60 -15.41
N LEU A 177 1.18 4.35 -14.46
CA LEU A 177 1.25 3.13 -13.63
C LEU A 177 1.13 1.87 -14.48
N PHE A 178 0.19 1.83 -15.43
CA PHE A 178 -0.01 0.67 -16.30
C PHE A 178 1.20 0.39 -17.19
N THR A 179 1.83 1.42 -17.73
CA THR A 179 3.07 1.29 -18.50
C THR A 179 4.19 0.72 -17.63
N LEU A 180 4.39 1.28 -16.44
CA LEU A 180 5.40 0.83 -15.50
C LEU A 180 5.18 -0.62 -15.04
N LEU A 181 3.94 -1.01 -14.75
CA LEU A 181 3.59 -2.39 -14.39
C LEU A 181 3.92 -3.36 -15.53
N LYS A 182 3.58 -3.02 -16.77
CA LYS A 182 3.92 -3.85 -17.95
C LYS A 182 5.43 -3.98 -18.15
N GLU A 183 6.17 -2.89 -18.00
CA GLU A 183 7.64 -2.89 -18.08
C GLU A 183 8.30 -3.74 -16.99
N ALA A 184 7.66 -3.87 -15.83
CA ALA A 184 8.10 -4.73 -14.74
C ALA A 184 7.62 -6.20 -14.87
N GLY A 185 6.90 -6.54 -15.97
CA GLY A 185 6.40 -7.90 -16.24
C GLY A 185 5.11 -8.24 -15.51
N PHE A 186 4.26 -7.24 -15.24
CA PHE A 186 2.90 -7.44 -14.75
C PHE A 186 1.87 -7.12 -15.83
N VAL A 187 0.73 -7.82 -15.78
CA VAL A 187 -0.43 -7.55 -16.64
C VAL A 187 -1.57 -7.03 -15.78
N PRO A 188 -1.91 -5.71 -15.86
CA PRO A 188 -3.11 -5.18 -15.22
C PRO A 188 -4.37 -5.88 -15.72
N GLN A 189 -5.16 -6.47 -14.82
CA GLN A 189 -6.38 -7.22 -15.12
C GLN A 189 -7.63 -6.39 -14.87
N ASP A 190 -7.66 -5.68 -13.74
CA ASP A 190 -8.80 -4.88 -13.31
C ASP A 190 -8.34 -3.69 -12.47
N TYR A 191 -9.15 -2.65 -12.39
CA TYR A 191 -8.83 -1.47 -11.58
C TYR A 191 -10.07 -0.77 -11.06
N ILE A 192 -9.95 -0.10 -9.92
CA ILE A 192 -11.01 0.70 -9.31
C ILE A 192 -10.42 2.04 -8.85
N PHE A 193 -11.07 3.14 -9.24
CA PHE A 193 -10.84 4.43 -8.60
C PHE A 193 -11.66 4.53 -7.31
N CYS A 194 -10.97 4.70 -6.20
CA CYS A 194 -11.60 4.86 -4.89
C CYS A 194 -11.89 6.33 -4.63
N ASN A 195 -13.16 6.64 -4.41
CA ASN A 195 -13.67 7.99 -4.33
C ASN A 195 -14.13 8.37 -2.92
N LEU A 196 -14.17 9.68 -2.65
CA LEU A 196 -14.77 10.27 -1.45
C LEU A 196 -16.29 10.24 -1.46
N LEU A 197 -16.89 10.23 -2.65
CA LEU A 197 -18.32 10.34 -2.85
C LEU A 197 -18.94 8.96 -3.15
N PRO A 198 -20.23 8.77 -2.86
CA PRO A 198 -20.95 7.56 -3.22
C PRO A 198 -20.87 7.25 -4.71
N PRO A 199 -20.93 5.97 -5.13
CA PRO A 199 -20.74 5.55 -6.52
C PRO A 199 -21.63 6.25 -7.55
N PHE A 200 -22.86 6.61 -7.18
CA PHE A 200 -23.80 7.29 -8.08
C PHE A 200 -23.41 8.73 -8.42
N LEU A 201 -22.67 9.41 -7.52
CA LEU A 201 -22.15 10.76 -7.77
C LEU A 201 -20.78 10.72 -8.46
N THR A 202 -20.05 9.64 -8.33
CA THR A 202 -18.68 9.53 -8.87
C THR A 202 -18.65 9.34 -10.38
N LYS A 203 -19.73 8.81 -10.98
CA LYS A 203 -19.83 8.58 -12.43
C LYS A 203 -19.55 9.85 -13.25
N TYR A 204 -19.91 11.01 -12.74
CA TYR A 204 -19.75 12.31 -13.43
C TYR A 204 -18.54 13.13 -12.94
N LEU A 205 -17.98 12.79 -11.78
CA LEU A 205 -16.92 13.54 -11.12
C LEU A 205 -15.68 12.68 -10.82
N LEU A 206 -15.56 11.52 -11.47
CA LEU A 206 -14.48 10.54 -11.24
C LEU A 206 -13.11 11.19 -11.17
N TYR A 207 -12.84 12.12 -12.08
CA TYR A 207 -11.54 12.78 -12.14
C TYR A 207 -11.28 13.74 -10.97
N LEU A 208 -12.30 14.40 -10.43
CA LEU A 208 -12.16 15.39 -9.37
C LEU A 208 -12.19 14.78 -7.95
N THR A 209 -12.76 13.59 -7.80
CA THR A 209 -13.07 13.01 -6.48
C THR A 209 -12.31 11.72 -6.16
N SER A 210 -11.60 11.11 -7.15
CA SER A 210 -10.82 9.90 -6.86
C SER A 210 -9.60 10.24 -6.00
N ARG A 211 -9.44 9.50 -4.90
CA ARG A 211 -8.31 9.65 -3.97
C ARG A 211 -7.22 8.64 -4.22
N SER A 212 -7.61 7.43 -4.57
CA SER A 212 -6.64 6.37 -4.88
C SER A 212 -7.09 5.54 -6.08
N LEU A 213 -6.14 4.89 -6.69
CA LEU A 213 -6.32 3.90 -7.73
C LEU A 213 -5.84 2.55 -7.19
N VAL A 214 -6.73 1.57 -7.17
CA VAL A 214 -6.38 0.17 -6.84
C VAL A 214 -6.38 -0.63 -8.12
N VAL A 215 -5.32 -1.38 -8.37
CA VAL A 215 -5.12 -2.21 -9.57
C VAL A 215 -4.83 -3.64 -9.15
N LYS A 216 -5.51 -4.59 -9.82
CA LYS A 216 -5.22 -6.03 -9.75
C LYS A 216 -4.37 -6.42 -10.95
N CYS A 217 -3.27 -7.12 -10.71
CA CYS A 217 -2.34 -7.59 -11.73
C CYS A 217 -2.05 -9.08 -11.57
N THR A 218 -1.66 -9.71 -12.68
CA THR A 218 -1.01 -11.02 -12.71
C THR A 218 0.40 -10.88 -13.25
N LYS A 219 1.23 -11.92 -13.15
CA LYS A 219 2.48 -11.99 -13.92
C LYS A 219 2.20 -12.15 -15.41
N ASN A 220 3.13 -11.66 -16.23
CA ASN A 220 3.18 -11.92 -17.65
C ASN A 220 3.95 -13.22 -17.89
#